data_55aabe36b2bade603dfa4183747ecf24
#
_entry.id   55aabe36b2bade603dfa4183747ecf24
#
_cell.length_a   1.000
_cell.length_b   1.000
_cell.length_c   1.000
_cell.angle_alpha   90.00
_cell.angle_beta   90.00
_cell.angle_gamma   90.00
#
_symmetry.space_group_name_H-M   'P 1'
#
loop_
_entity.id
_entity.type
_entity.pdbx_description
1 polymer ?
#
loop_
_entity_poly.entity_id
_entity_poly.type
_entity_poly.pdbx_seq_one_letter_code
_entity_poly.pdbx_strand_id
1 'polypeptide(L)'
;MLKPQSISEELMYSTVKLSIDSSTATVFFYEVNTPNKSIIVISNRHFAEQVDDLSKLDFSKRVITQNTKFSIHLDNGSNQTFDENVEWILHPTEDLAFFDLKKILLKHSLPDALKYFLLKVTSHIIPTQKQLEELSALENVVMVGYPNGLYDQLNNLPIFRTGKTASHPAIDYNGTKSAMLDMACLPGSSGSPVFILDEGWIHNKNGGLSAGKRILFLGVENSMPTRKSHLYKKINCSNGQIRYVETDEYIVIDDMKLGFYIKSSEIAGFDAQIKELNL
;
A
#
# COMPACT_ATOMS: atom_id res chain seq x y z
N MET A 1 9.89 18.86 -13.97
CA MET A 1 9.33 17.51 -13.78
C MET A 1 9.53 16.71 -15.05
N LEU A 2 9.92 15.44 -14.95
CA LEU A 2 10.04 14.55 -16.10
C LEU A 2 8.64 14.07 -16.52
N LYS A 3 8.33 14.07 -17.80
CA LYS A 3 7.15 13.37 -18.34
C LYS A 3 7.39 11.87 -18.24
N PRO A 4 6.49 11.09 -17.64
CA PRO A 4 6.66 9.64 -17.58
C PRO A 4 6.74 9.02 -18.98
N GLN A 5 7.72 8.14 -19.18
CA GLN A 5 7.93 7.37 -20.42
C GLN A 5 7.90 5.86 -20.19
N SER A 6 7.88 5.45 -18.92
CA SER A 6 7.80 4.07 -18.47
C SER A 6 6.70 3.90 -17.43
N ILE A 7 6.29 2.66 -17.20
CA ILE A 7 5.28 2.35 -16.16
C ILE A 7 5.82 2.70 -14.77
N SER A 8 7.09 2.44 -14.53
CA SER A 8 7.74 2.78 -13.25
C SER A 8 7.73 4.30 -13.00
N GLU A 9 7.94 5.12 -14.01
CA GLU A 9 7.84 6.58 -13.87
C GLU A 9 6.38 7.04 -13.60
N GLU A 10 5.39 6.41 -14.22
CA GLU A 10 3.98 6.70 -13.94
C GLU A 10 3.61 6.34 -12.49
N LEU A 11 4.15 5.23 -11.95
CA LEU A 11 3.96 4.82 -10.55
C LEU A 11 4.50 5.85 -9.55
N MET A 12 5.58 6.57 -9.88
CA MET A 12 6.11 7.64 -9.02
C MET A 12 5.10 8.75 -8.77
N TYR A 13 4.29 9.08 -9.77
CA TYR A 13 3.30 10.15 -9.66
C TYR A 13 1.93 9.67 -9.16
N SER A 14 1.70 8.36 -9.22
CA SER A 14 0.44 7.72 -8.82
C SER A 14 0.40 7.37 -7.34
N THR A 15 1.54 7.45 -6.65
CA THR A 15 1.69 7.11 -5.25
C THR A 15 2.06 8.35 -4.46
N VAL A 16 1.33 8.64 -3.41
CA VAL A 16 1.37 9.91 -2.68
C VAL A 16 1.54 9.67 -1.19
N LYS A 17 2.31 10.54 -0.53
CA LYS A 17 2.37 10.60 0.92
C LYS A 17 1.14 11.30 1.47
N LEU A 18 0.53 10.69 2.46
CA LEU A 18 -0.62 11.24 3.14
C LEU A 18 -0.34 11.31 4.64
N SER A 19 -0.89 12.33 5.30
CA SER A 19 -0.77 12.51 6.75
C SER A 19 -2.14 12.79 7.37
N ILE A 20 -2.37 12.17 8.53
CA ILE A 20 -3.46 12.48 9.45
C ILE A 20 -2.78 12.75 10.80
N ASP A 21 -2.94 13.96 11.34
CA ASP A 21 -2.21 14.42 12.51
C ASP A 21 -0.69 14.21 12.38
N SER A 22 -0.08 13.45 13.29
CA SER A 22 1.35 13.11 13.25
C SER A 22 1.67 11.83 12.49
N SER A 23 0.67 11.06 12.11
CA SER A 23 0.82 9.78 11.41
C SER A 23 0.98 9.99 9.92
N THR A 24 1.78 9.14 9.26
CA THR A 24 1.96 9.16 7.81
C THR A 24 1.75 7.78 7.22
N ALA A 25 1.15 7.75 6.04
CA ALA A 25 0.96 6.53 5.25
C ALA A 25 1.19 6.80 3.77
N THR A 26 1.22 5.73 3.01
CA THR A 26 1.20 5.75 1.56
C THR A 26 -0.23 5.61 1.06
N VAL A 27 -0.55 6.34 0.00
CA VAL A 27 -1.80 6.21 -0.75
C VAL A 27 -1.51 6.15 -2.24
N PHE A 28 -2.43 5.60 -2.99
CA PHE A 28 -2.34 5.58 -4.45
C PHE A 28 -3.70 5.83 -5.09
N PHE A 29 -3.66 6.23 -6.37
CA PHE A 29 -4.87 6.55 -7.13
C PHE A 29 -5.40 5.31 -7.83
N TYR A 30 -6.70 5.08 -7.69
CA TYR A 30 -7.44 4.03 -8.37
C TYR A 30 -8.57 4.62 -9.19
N GLU A 31 -8.60 4.29 -10.50
CA GLU A 31 -9.71 4.66 -11.38
C GLU A 31 -10.80 3.58 -11.30
N VAL A 32 -11.94 3.97 -10.80
CA VAL A 32 -13.09 3.10 -10.65
C VAL A 32 -13.71 2.82 -12.01
N ASN A 33 -14.06 1.56 -12.26
CA ASN A 33 -14.74 1.15 -13.49
C ASN A 33 -16.23 1.56 -13.47
N THR A 34 -16.48 2.86 -13.52
CA THR A 34 -17.80 3.47 -13.63
C THR A 34 -17.88 4.34 -14.88
N PRO A 35 -19.08 4.65 -15.40
CA PRO A 35 -19.24 5.58 -16.53
C PRO A 35 -18.57 6.93 -16.32
N ASN A 36 -18.52 7.41 -15.08
CA ASN A 36 -17.93 8.67 -14.70
C ASN A 36 -16.41 8.63 -14.45
N LYS A 37 -15.81 7.44 -14.50
CA LYS A 37 -14.36 7.23 -14.26
C LYS A 37 -13.87 7.98 -13.03
N SER A 38 -14.54 7.78 -11.90
CA SER A 38 -14.16 8.41 -10.64
C SER A 38 -12.78 7.95 -10.20
N ILE A 39 -12.00 8.86 -9.64
CA ILE A 39 -10.68 8.54 -9.07
C ILE A 39 -10.83 8.56 -7.55
N ILE A 40 -10.50 7.45 -6.95
CA ILE A 40 -10.42 7.31 -5.49
C ILE A 40 -8.97 7.20 -5.05
N VAL A 41 -8.73 7.57 -3.81
CA VAL A 41 -7.45 7.40 -3.13
C VAL A 41 -7.59 6.27 -2.15
N ILE A 42 -6.73 5.25 -2.26
CA ILE A 42 -6.79 4.05 -1.43
C ILE A 42 -5.61 4.03 -0.45
N SER A 43 -5.88 3.60 0.78
CA SER A 43 -4.92 3.27 1.82
C SER A 43 -5.46 2.18 2.75
N ASN A 44 -4.76 1.95 3.87
CA ASN A 44 -5.25 1.06 4.89
C ASN A 44 -6.29 1.74 5.80
N ARG A 45 -7.19 0.92 6.31
CA ARG A 45 -8.24 1.31 7.23
C ARG A 45 -7.67 1.72 8.59
N HIS A 46 -6.68 0.97 9.12
CA HIS A 46 -6.04 1.28 10.40
C HIS A 46 -5.46 2.69 10.41
N PHE A 47 -4.90 3.14 9.28
CA PHE A 47 -4.41 4.51 9.15
C PHE A 47 -5.57 5.52 9.18
N ALA A 48 -6.66 5.27 8.46
CA ALA A 48 -7.84 6.14 8.48
C ALA A 48 -8.49 6.20 9.88
N GLU A 49 -8.55 5.09 10.61
CA GLU A 49 -9.07 5.02 11.98
C GLU A 49 -8.07 5.47 13.06
N GLN A 50 -6.82 5.76 12.69
CA GLN A 50 -5.72 6.10 13.61
C GLN A 50 -5.50 5.04 14.69
N VAL A 51 -5.38 3.79 14.27
CA VAL A 51 -5.24 2.61 15.12
C VAL A 51 -3.93 1.91 14.80
N ASP A 52 -3.05 1.76 15.80
CA ASP A 52 -1.75 1.09 15.63
C ASP A 52 -1.83 -0.45 15.70
N ASP A 53 -2.89 -0.99 16.28
CA ASP A 53 -3.09 -2.43 16.47
C ASP A 53 -4.31 -2.89 15.67
N LEU A 54 -4.08 -3.69 14.62
CA LEU A 54 -5.13 -4.16 13.71
C LEU A 54 -6.27 -4.91 14.43
N SER A 55 -6.03 -5.48 15.62
CA SER A 55 -7.07 -6.14 16.43
C SER A 55 -8.11 -5.15 16.98
N LYS A 56 -7.81 -3.86 16.96
CA LYS A 56 -8.69 -2.77 17.44
C LYS A 56 -9.53 -2.14 16.34
N LEU A 57 -9.41 -2.60 15.09
CA LEU A 57 -10.24 -2.12 13.98
C LEU A 57 -11.73 -2.36 14.27
N ASP A 58 -12.52 -1.31 14.10
CA ASP A 58 -13.98 -1.37 14.35
C ASP A 58 -14.77 -1.59 13.05
N PHE A 59 -14.90 -2.84 12.63
CA PHE A 59 -15.59 -3.21 11.41
C PHE A 59 -17.10 -2.89 11.39
N SER A 60 -17.67 -2.34 12.45
CA SER A 60 -19.03 -1.79 12.45
C SER A 60 -19.11 -0.41 11.80
N LYS A 61 -18.03 0.36 11.82
CA LYS A 61 -17.95 1.66 11.13
C LYS A 61 -17.88 1.49 9.62
N ARG A 62 -18.49 2.41 8.90
CA ARG A 62 -18.46 2.43 7.42
C ARG A 62 -17.84 3.71 6.86
N VAL A 63 -17.99 4.81 7.56
CA VAL A 63 -17.46 6.13 7.17
C VAL A 63 -16.89 6.82 8.39
N ILE A 64 -15.76 7.47 8.21
CA ILE A 64 -15.19 8.36 9.20
C ILE A 64 -14.64 9.63 8.53
N THR A 65 -14.64 10.74 9.24
CA THR A 65 -14.08 12.01 8.76
C THR A 65 -12.77 12.29 9.45
N GLN A 66 -11.72 12.54 8.66
CA GLN A 66 -10.39 12.89 9.16
C GLN A 66 -9.84 14.13 8.45
N ASN A 67 -9.16 14.98 9.20
CA ASN A 67 -8.35 16.03 8.57
C ASN A 67 -7.13 15.37 7.92
N THR A 68 -7.08 15.48 6.60
CA THR A 68 -6.15 14.72 5.77
C THR A 68 -5.30 15.67 4.93
N LYS A 69 -3.98 15.54 5.04
CA LYS A 69 -3.03 16.36 4.31
C LYS A 69 -2.23 15.53 3.31
N PHE A 70 -2.20 15.96 2.06
CA PHE A 70 -1.43 15.32 0.99
C PHE A 70 -1.07 16.31 -0.11
N SER A 71 -0.09 15.97 -0.93
CA SER A 71 0.33 16.77 -2.09
C SER A 71 0.37 15.91 -3.34
N ILE A 72 -0.20 16.40 -4.42
CA ILE A 72 -0.23 15.74 -5.72
C ILE A 72 0.53 16.54 -6.76
N HIS A 73 1.03 15.86 -7.78
CA HIS A 73 1.58 16.50 -8.97
C HIS A 73 0.46 16.83 -9.95
N LEU A 74 0.51 18.04 -10.48
CA LEU A 74 -0.43 18.47 -11.52
C LEU A 74 0.21 18.35 -12.92
N ASP A 75 -0.63 18.27 -13.94
CA ASP A 75 -0.19 18.15 -15.35
C ASP A 75 0.70 19.30 -15.83
N ASN A 76 0.64 20.46 -15.18
CA ASN A 76 1.49 21.61 -15.46
C ASN A 76 2.88 21.54 -14.82
N GLY A 77 3.16 20.45 -14.08
CA GLY A 77 4.43 20.24 -13.40
C GLY A 77 4.55 20.86 -12.01
N SER A 78 3.50 21.51 -11.49
CA SER A 78 3.47 22.01 -10.13
C SER A 78 2.97 20.96 -9.14
N ASN A 79 3.21 21.19 -7.84
CA ASN A 79 2.62 20.41 -6.75
C ASN A 79 1.48 21.20 -6.13
N GLN A 80 0.37 20.54 -5.86
CA GLN A 80 -0.75 21.09 -5.11
C GLN A 80 -0.89 20.33 -3.79
N THR A 81 -0.87 21.10 -2.68
CA THR A 81 -1.11 20.54 -1.34
C THR A 81 -2.57 20.77 -0.96
N PHE A 82 -3.19 19.74 -0.40
CA PHE A 82 -4.52 19.76 0.19
C PHE A 82 -4.40 19.50 1.69
N ASP A 83 -5.24 20.18 2.45
CA ASP A 83 -5.39 20.02 3.90
C ASP A 83 -6.89 20.11 4.18
N GLU A 84 -7.56 18.96 4.20
CA GLU A 84 -9.00 18.86 4.05
C GLU A 84 -9.62 17.87 5.03
N ASN A 85 -10.83 18.18 5.50
CA ASN A 85 -11.67 17.19 6.15
C ASN A 85 -12.24 16.23 5.09
N VAL A 86 -11.75 15.00 5.11
CA VAL A 86 -12.05 13.98 4.11
C VAL A 86 -12.91 12.89 4.73
N GLU A 87 -13.97 12.50 4.03
CA GLU A 87 -14.77 11.33 4.36
C GLU A 87 -14.10 10.07 3.80
N TRP A 88 -13.54 9.27 4.72
CA TRP A 88 -13.00 7.96 4.42
C TRP A 88 -14.10 6.92 4.46
N ILE A 89 -14.23 6.15 3.40
CA ILE A 89 -15.12 5.00 3.29
C ILE A 89 -14.31 3.76 3.63
N LEU A 90 -14.78 3.01 4.64
CA LEU A 90 -14.08 1.88 5.22
C LEU A 90 -14.56 0.57 4.61
N HIS A 91 -13.61 -0.30 4.24
CA HIS A 91 -13.94 -1.65 3.77
C HIS A 91 -14.63 -2.46 4.89
N PRO A 92 -15.67 -3.25 4.57
CA PRO A 92 -16.45 -3.93 5.59
C PRO A 92 -15.69 -5.01 6.37
N THR A 93 -14.70 -5.64 5.78
CA THR A 93 -13.99 -6.80 6.36
C THR A 93 -12.48 -6.71 6.33
N GLU A 94 -11.92 -5.93 5.40
CA GLU A 94 -10.47 -5.83 5.20
C GLU A 94 -9.92 -4.51 5.73
N ASP A 95 -8.63 -4.50 6.00
CA ASP A 95 -7.89 -3.30 6.43
C ASP A 95 -7.63 -2.36 5.24
N LEU A 96 -8.70 -1.93 4.57
CA LEU A 96 -8.69 -1.01 3.44
C LEU A 96 -9.67 0.14 3.66
N ALA A 97 -9.31 1.31 3.15
CA ALA A 97 -10.16 2.49 3.13
C ALA A 97 -9.89 3.33 1.89
N PHE A 98 -10.87 4.10 1.46
CA PHE A 98 -10.71 5.03 0.35
C PHE A 98 -11.48 6.33 0.57
N PHE A 99 -11.13 7.35 -0.19
CA PHE A 99 -11.93 8.57 -0.34
C PHE A 99 -12.00 9.02 -1.80
N ASP A 100 -13.03 9.82 -2.11
CA ASP A 100 -13.25 10.35 -3.45
C ASP A 100 -12.38 11.59 -3.69
N LEU A 101 -11.33 11.45 -4.51
CA LEU A 101 -10.45 12.54 -4.89
C LEU A 101 -11.16 13.58 -5.77
N LYS A 102 -12.12 13.15 -6.60
CA LYS A 102 -12.84 14.05 -7.51
C LYS A 102 -13.58 15.14 -6.76
N LYS A 103 -14.18 14.83 -5.60
CA LYS A 103 -14.84 15.83 -4.74
C LYS A 103 -13.86 16.94 -4.31
N ILE A 104 -12.63 16.57 -3.95
CA ILE A 104 -11.60 17.53 -3.52
C ILE A 104 -11.14 18.37 -4.72
N LEU A 105 -10.86 17.74 -5.86
CA LEU A 105 -10.44 18.46 -7.06
C LEU A 105 -11.50 19.46 -7.56
N LEU A 106 -12.77 19.08 -7.54
CA LEU A 106 -13.87 19.97 -7.90
C LEU A 106 -13.97 21.17 -6.94
N LYS A 107 -13.85 20.94 -5.63
CA LYS A 107 -13.83 22.01 -4.61
C LYS A 107 -12.74 23.06 -4.88
N HIS A 108 -11.59 22.62 -5.40
CA HIS A 108 -10.45 23.47 -5.71
C HIS A 108 -10.41 23.93 -7.18
N SER A 109 -11.48 23.73 -7.95
CA SER A 109 -11.56 24.09 -9.38
C SER A 109 -10.48 23.43 -10.24
N LEU A 110 -10.11 22.18 -9.93
CA LEU A 110 -9.07 21.38 -10.59
C LEU A 110 -9.62 20.07 -11.20
N PRO A 111 -10.75 20.07 -11.93
CA PRO A 111 -11.42 18.83 -12.35
C PRO A 111 -10.58 17.95 -13.30
N ASP A 112 -9.66 18.55 -14.07
CA ASP A 112 -8.83 17.87 -15.07
C ASP A 112 -7.35 17.79 -14.68
N ALA A 113 -7.01 18.07 -13.41
CA ALA A 113 -5.63 18.23 -12.96
C ALA A 113 -4.76 16.97 -13.06
N LEU A 114 -5.38 15.78 -13.22
CA LEU A 114 -4.72 14.49 -13.18
C LEU A 114 -4.76 13.72 -14.52
N LYS A 115 -4.92 14.43 -15.64
CA LYS A 115 -5.19 13.80 -16.92
C LYS A 115 -3.98 13.06 -17.53
N TYR A 116 -2.75 13.48 -17.23
CA TYR A 116 -1.57 13.06 -17.99
C TYR A 116 -0.46 12.37 -17.17
N PHE A 117 -0.43 12.50 -15.86
CA PHE A 117 0.71 12.06 -15.04
C PHE A 117 0.47 10.78 -14.23
N LEU A 118 -0.71 10.18 -14.28
CA LEU A 118 -1.03 9.08 -13.39
C LEU A 118 -1.18 7.76 -14.15
N LEU A 119 -0.38 6.77 -13.77
CA LEU A 119 -0.82 5.39 -13.91
C LEU A 119 -2.00 5.23 -12.95
N LYS A 120 -3.19 5.30 -13.50
CA LYS A 120 -4.37 4.96 -12.72
C LYS A 120 -4.35 3.45 -12.57
N VAL A 121 -4.17 2.97 -11.35
CA VAL A 121 -4.45 1.58 -11.05
C VAL A 121 -5.91 1.36 -11.41
N THR A 122 -6.17 0.48 -12.35
CA THR A 122 -7.50 0.17 -12.87
C THR A 122 -7.78 -1.30 -12.67
N SER A 123 -9.03 -1.71 -12.79
CA SER A 123 -9.42 -3.12 -12.76
C SER A 123 -8.69 -3.98 -13.81
N HIS A 124 -8.19 -3.37 -14.90
CA HIS A 124 -7.49 -4.09 -15.97
C HIS A 124 -6.12 -4.66 -15.56
N ILE A 125 -5.46 -4.07 -14.56
CA ILE A 125 -4.18 -4.56 -14.05
C ILE A 125 -4.33 -5.39 -12.78
N ILE A 126 -5.56 -5.56 -12.28
CA ILE A 126 -5.88 -6.52 -11.22
C ILE A 126 -5.91 -7.91 -11.84
N PRO A 127 -5.02 -8.82 -11.43
CA PRO A 127 -4.98 -10.15 -12.00
C PRO A 127 -6.22 -10.97 -11.64
N THR A 128 -6.74 -11.69 -12.62
CA THR A 128 -7.73 -12.75 -12.37
C THR A 128 -7.09 -13.91 -11.60
N GLN A 129 -7.91 -14.74 -10.95
CA GLN A 129 -7.44 -15.94 -10.26
C GLN A 129 -6.61 -16.85 -11.21
N LYS A 130 -7.05 -17.01 -12.46
CA LYS A 130 -6.32 -17.77 -13.46
C LYS A 130 -4.92 -17.18 -13.75
N GLN A 131 -4.81 -15.87 -13.89
CA GLN A 131 -3.52 -15.21 -14.08
C GLN A 131 -2.61 -15.36 -12.87
N LEU A 132 -3.16 -15.31 -11.64
CA LEU A 132 -2.39 -15.59 -10.42
C LEU A 132 -1.89 -17.04 -10.38
N GLU A 133 -2.68 -18.02 -10.84
CA GLU A 133 -2.30 -19.43 -10.92
C GLU A 133 -1.18 -19.70 -11.96
N GLU A 134 -1.09 -18.85 -12.98
CA GLU A 134 -0.02 -18.88 -13.98
C GLU A 134 1.33 -18.31 -13.47
N LEU A 135 1.33 -17.61 -12.34
CA LEU A 135 2.54 -17.11 -11.70
C LEU A 135 3.32 -18.22 -11.01
N SER A 136 4.63 -17.99 -10.85
CA SER A 136 5.46 -18.78 -9.96
C SER A 136 5.16 -18.44 -8.50
N ALA A 137 5.53 -19.34 -7.58
CA ALA A 137 5.46 -19.02 -6.14
C ALA A 137 6.41 -17.88 -5.76
N LEU A 138 7.51 -17.75 -6.50
CA LEU A 138 8.57 -16.75 -6.28
C LEU A 138 8.64 -15.78 -7.46
N GLU A 139 7.88 -14.70 -7.41
CA GLU A 139 7.87 -13.62 -8.39
C GLU A 139 8.63 -12.39 -7.87
N ASN A 140 9.25 -11.63 -8.77
CA ASN A 140 9.79 -10.32 -8.41
C ASN A 140 8.64 -9.33 -8.21
N VAL A 141 8.73 -8.54 -7.15
CA VAL A 141 7.73 -7.53 -6.83
C VAL A 141 8.36 -6.16 -6.62
N VAL A 142 7.58 -5.14 -6.92
CA VAL A 142 7.89 -3.74 -6.69
C VAL A 142 6.81 -3.15 -5.78
N MET A 143 7.23 -2.44 -4.76
CA MET A 143 6.38 -1.64 -3.88
C MET A 143 6.81 -0.18 -3.98
N VAL A 144 5.87 0.72 -4.02
CA VAL A 144 6.12 2.16 -4.10
C VAL A 144 5.50 2.84 -2.90
N GLY A 145 6.26 3.64 -2.16
CA GLY A 145 5.71 4.25 -0.96
C GLY A 145 6.67 5.16 -0.20
N TYR A 146 6.34 5.42 1.06
CA TYR A 146 7.00 6.39 1.92
C TYR A 146 7.49 5.74 3.24
N PRO A 147 8.41 4.76 3.18
CA PRO A 147 8.89 4.01 4.35
C PRO A 147 9.51 4.97 5.38
N ASN A 148 9.06 4.89 6.64
CA ASN A 148 9.45 5.82 7.71
C ASN A 148 9.27 7.31 7.34
N GLY A 149 8.33 7.61 6.44
CA GLY A 149 8.13 8.95 5.92
C GLY A 149 9.26 9.46 5.00
N LEU A 150 10.21 8.59 4.61
CA LEU A 150 11.28 8.94 3.67
C LEU A 150 10.74 9.14 2.25
N TYR A 151 11.19 10.19 1.61
CA TYR A 151 10.86 10.52 0.23
C TYR A 151 11.81 11.60 -0.30
N ASP A 152 11.83 11.81 -1.60
CA ASP A 152 12.49 12.99 -2.18
C ASP A 152 11.66 14.23 -1.87
N GLN A 153 12.08 14.98 -0.85
CA GLN A 153 11.33 16.15 -0.36
C GLN A 153 11.30 17.30 -1.35
N LEU A 154 12.35 17.44 -2.16
CA LEU A 154 12.42 18.49 -3.16
C LEU A 154 11.43 18.27 -4.31
N ASN A 155 11.35 17.03 -4.78
CA ASN A 155 10.53 16.65 -5.92
C ASN A 155 9.19 16.03 -5.51
N ASN A 156 8.95 15.81 -4.20
CA ASN A 156 7.75 15.13 -3.66
C ASN A 156 7.53 13.74 -4.27
N LEU A 157 8.58 12.92 -4.36
CA LEU A 157 8.53 11.60 -5.00
C LEU A 157 8.74 10.47 -3.99
N PRO A 158 8.02 9.34 -4.17
CA PRO A 158 8.11 8.16 -3.32
C PRO A 158 9.42 7.38 -3.52
N ILE A 159 9.62 6.39 -2.67
CA ILE A 159 10.72 5.43 -2.75
C ILE A 159 10.22 4.13 -3.37
N PHE A 160 10.96 3.61 -4.35
CA PHE A 160 10.78 2.26 -4.87
C PHE A 160 11.50 1.25 -4.00
N ARG A 161 10.83 0.16 -3.74
CA ARG A 161 11.40 -1.01 -3.09
C ARG A 161 11.15 -2.23 -3.95
N THR A 162 12.12 -3.14 -3.99
CA THR A 162 12.02 -4.41 -4.70
C THR A 162 12.16 -5.57 -3.73
N GLY A 163 11.49 -6.66 -4.01
CA GLY A 163 11.54 -7.88 -3.23
C GLY A 163 10.95 -9.04 -4.02
N LYS A 164 10.49 -10.06 -3.29
CA LYS A 164 9.86 -11.24 -3.89
C LYS A 164 8.58 -11.58 -3.16
N THR A 165 7.70 -12.35 -3.82
CA THR A 165 6.61 -13.02 -3.10
C THR A 165 7.20 -14.06 -2.16
N ALA A 166 6.73 -14.10 -0.90
CA ALA A 166 7.12 -15.10 0.10
C ALA A 166 6.05 -16.18 0.29
N SER A 167 4.86 -15.98 -0.26
CA SER A 167 3.81 -16.99 -0.42
C SER A 167 3.26 -16.92 -1.84
N HIS A 168 2.62 -18.01 -2.30
CA HIS A 168 2.08 -18.03 -3.66
C HIS A 168 0.92 -17.03 -3.82
N PRO A 169 0.97 -16.09 -4.79
CA PRO A 169 -0.04 -15.03 -4.94
C PRO A 169 -1.48 -15.55 -5.15
N ALA A 170 -1.62 -16.74 -5.77
CA ALA A 170 -2.94 -17.35 -6.01
C ALA A 170 -3.57 -17.98 -4.75
N ILE A 171 -2.80 -18.19 -3.67
CA ILE A 171 -3.26 -18.90 -2.47
C ILE A 171 -3.50 -17.89 -1.36
N ASP A 172 -4.64 -17.99 -0.69
CA ASP A 172 -4.97 -17.17 0.47
C ASP A 172 -4.13 -17.62 1.68
N TYR A 173 -3.28 -16.74 2.19
CA TYR A 173 -2.37 -17.06 3.30
C TYR A 173 -3.17 -17.28 4.59
N ASN A 174 -3.05 -18.47 5.18
CA ASN A 174 -3.83 -18.88 6.36
C ASN A 174 -5.35 -18.68 6.21
N GLY A 175 -5.86 -18.76 4.99
CA GLY A 175 -7.29 -18.58 4.70
C GLY A 175 -7.77 -17.13 4.71
N THR A 176 -6.87 -16.15 4.82
CA THR A 176 -7.17 -14.71 4.73
C THR A 176 -6.94 -14.19 3.31
N LYS A 177 -7.59 -13.08 2.95
CA LYS A 177 -7.37 -12.41 1.65
C LYS A 177 -6.04 -11.66 1.58
N SER A 178 -4.99 -12.29 2.11
CA SER A 178 -3.64 -11.74 2.17
C SER A 178 -2.61 -12.69 1.57
N ALA A 179 -1.44 -12.17 1.28
CA ALA A 179 -0.25 -12.93 0.93
C ALA A 179 1.01 -12.24 1.48
N MET A 180 2.14 -12.95 1.47
CA MET A 180 3.38 -12.47 2.06
C MET A 180 4.40 -12.02 1.00
N LEU A 181 5.21 -11.06 1.41
CA LEU A 181 6.36 -10.51 0.69
C LEU A 181 7.66 -10.79 1.46
N ASP A 182 8.70 -11.17 0.76
CA ASP A 182 10.10 -11.08 1.21
C ASP A 182 10.61 -9.68 0.84
N MET A 183 10.26 -8.74 1.69
CA MET A 183 10.60 -7.32 1.56
C MET A 183 10.46 -6.67 2.94
N ALA A 184 11.43 -5.88 3.35
CA ALA A 184 11.28 -5.14 4.60
C ALA A 184 10.15 -4.11 4.45
N CYS A 185 9.03 -4.33 5.12
CA CYS A 185 7.97 -3.35 5.29
C CYS A 185 8.25 -2.51 6.53
N LEU A 186 8.10 -1.21 6.45
CA LEU A 186 8.47 -0.27 7.51
C LEU A 186 7.26 0.63 7.82
N PRO A 187 7.14 1.19 9.02
CA PRO A 187 6.12 2.18 9.31
C PRO A 187 6.04 3.25 8.20
N GLY A 188 4.84 3.64 7.79
CA GLY A 188 4.62 4.52 6.65
C GLY A 188 4.57 3.83 5.27
N SER A 189 4.97 2.55 5.18
CA SER A 189 4.71 1.75 3.98
C SER A 189 3.25 1.31 3.87
N SER A 190 2.51 1.28 4.97
CA SER A 190 1.08 0.96 4.98
C SER A 190 0.34 1.76 3.90
N GLY A 191 -0.48 1.06 3.10
CA GLY A 191 -1.15 1.62 1.94
C GLY A 191 -0.35 1.59 0.64
N SER A 192 0.91 1.14 0.67
CA SER A 192 1.74 1.06 -0.54
C SER A 192 1.20 0.02 -1.52
N PRO A 193 1.04 0.37 -2.81
CA PRO A 193 0.67 -0.59 -3.82
C PRO A 193 1.84 -1.53 -4.14
N VAL A 194 1.52 -2.81 -4.32
CA VAL A 194 2.46 -3.89 -4.64
C VAL A 194 2.18 -4.41 -6.03
N PHE A 195 3.20 -4.46 -6.88
CA PHE A 195 3.08 -4.88 -8.27
C PHE A 195 4.08 -5.98 -8.63
N ILE A 196 3.71 -6.82 -9.60
CA ILE A 196 4.67 -7.46 -10.50
C ILE A 196 4.85 -6.49 -11.66
N LEU A 197 6.08 -6.09 -11.92
CA LEU A 197 6.44 -5.16 -13.00
C LEU A 197 7.62 -5.72 -13.78
N ASP A 198 7.36 -6.10 -15.04
CA ASP A 198 8.39 -6.48 -15.99
C ASP A 198 8.38 -5.48 -17.17
N GLU A 199 9.49 -4.81 -17.39
CA GLU A 199 9.69 -3.90 -18.53
C GLU A 199 10.85 -4.44 -19.38
N GLY A 200 10.52 -5.28 -20.38
CA GLY A 200 11.47 -5.88 -21.30
C GLY A 200 11.39 -7.40 -21.39
N TRP A 201 11.67 -8.14 -20.31
CA TRP A 201 11.67 -9.60 -20.29
C TRP A 201 10.74 -10.15 -19.22
N ILE A 202 9.83 -11.03 -19.63
CA ILE A 202 8.89 -11.72 -18.75
C ILE A 202 9.39 -13.16 -18.56
N HIS A 203 9.61 -13.56 -17.31
CA HIS A 203 9.91 -14.96 -16.95
C HIS A 203 8.61 -15.75 -16.91
N ASN A 204 8.55 -16.81 -17.71
CA ASN A 204 7.40 -17.72 -17.71
C ASN A 204 7.57 -18.79 -16.63
N LYS A 205 6.49 -19.26 -16.04
CA LYS A 205 6.46 -20.30 -15.00
C LYS A 205 7.26 -21.55 -15.40
N ASN A 206 7.29 -21.88 -16.69
CA ASN A 206 7.96 -23.07 -17.24
C ASN A 206 9.42 -22.81 -17.64
N GLY A 207 10.05 -21.72 -17.20
CA GLY A 207 11.46 -21.41 -17.43
C GLY A 207 11.78 -20.74 -18.76
N GLY A 208 10.77 -20.36 -19.57
CA GLY A 208 10.96 -19.58 -20.77
C GLY A 208 11.06 -18.08 -20.50
N LEU A 209 11.60 -17.33 -21.49
CA LEU A 209 11.63 -15.88 -21.52
C LEU A 209 10.81 -15.39 -22.69
N SER A 210 9.97 -14.37 -22.45
CA SER A 210 9.23 -13.66 -23.49
C SER A 210 9.57 -12.18 -23.45
N ALA A 211 9.79 -11.56 -24.59
CA ALA A 211 9.93 -10.10 -24.66
C ALA A 211 8.55 -9.45 -24.49
N GLY A 212 8.46 -8.42 -23.65
CA GLY A 212 7.20 -7.73 -23.43
C GLY A 212 7.21 -6.85 -22.17
N LYS A 213 6.04 -6.31 -21.87
CA LYS A 213 5.75 -5.60 -20.61
C LYS A 213 4.63 -6.32 -19.88
N ARG A 214 4.77 -6.49 -18.56
CA ARG A 214 3.75 -7.04 -17.69
C ARG A 214 3.64 -6.15 -16.47
N ILE A 215 2.44 -5.71 -16.18
CA ILE A 215 2.10 -5.08 -14.91
C ILE A 215 0.90 -5.81 -14.32
N LEU A 216 1.04 -6.29 -13.08
CA LEU A 216 -0.04 -6.89 -12.30
C LEU A 216 -0.06 -6.21 -10.93
N PHE A 217 -1.18 -5.64 -10.57
CA PHE A 217 -1.39 -5.08 -9.24
C PHE A 217 -1.79 -6.20 -8.28
N LEU A 218 -0.87 -6.61 -7.41
CA LEU A 218 -1.10 -7.72 -6.49
C LEU A 218 -1.94 -7.33 -5.27
N GLY A 219 -1.81 -6.10 -4.79
CA GLY A 219 -2.54 -5.64 -3.62
C GLY A 219 -1.88 -4.48 -2.88
N VAL A 220 -2.29 -4.29 -1.63
CA VAL A 220 -1.91 -3.16 -0.77
C VAL A 220 -1.17 -3.68 0.45
N GLU A 221 0.05 -3.21 0.68
CA GLU A 221 0.80 -3.51 1.89
C GLU A 221 0.05 -2.99 3.13
N ASN A 222 -0.05 -3.81 4.17
CA ASN A 222 -0.82 -3.44 5.35
C ASN A 222 -0.14 -3.72 6.68
N SER A 223 0.79 -4.65 6.75
CA SER A 223 1.41 -5.03 8.00
C SER A 223 2.69 -5.83 7.83
N MET A 224 3.43 -5.95 8.91
CA MET A 224 4.62 -6.78 8.99
C MET A 224 4.49 -7.77 10.15
N PRO A 225 5.01 -9.00 10.01
CA PRO A 225 5.08 -9.91 11.13
C PRO A 225 6.13 -9.43 12.13
N THR A 226 5.75 -9.35 13.38
CA THR A 226 6.62 -8.95 14.48
C THR A 226 6.81 -10.12 15.44
N ARG A 227 7.93 -10.14 16.15
CA ARG A 227 8.14 -11.06 17.26
C ARG A 227 8.42 -10.31 18.56
N LYS A 228 7.98 -10.90 19.67
CA LYS A 228 8.35 -10.44 21.00
C LYS A 228 9.68 -11.09 21.40
N SER A 229 10.61 -10.28 21.88
CA SER A 229 11.85 -10.75 22.49
C SER A 229 11.90 -10.26 23.92
N HIS A 230 12.00 -11.21 24.88
CA HIS A 230 12.11 -10.86 26.28
C HIS A 230 13.43 -10.15 26.56
N LEU A 231 13.39 -9.19 27.46
CA LEU A 231 14.58 -8.53 27.96
C LEU A 231 15.21 -9.38 29.06
N TYR A 232 16.53 -9.38 29.09
CA TYR A 232 17.30 -10.11 30.08
C TYR A 232 18.05 -9.13 30.97
N LYS A 233 17.86 -9.27 32.29
CA LYS A 233 18.63 -8.51 33.28
C LYS A 233 19.93 -9.24 33.60
N LYS A 234 21.04 -8.52 33.52
CA LYS A 234 22.35 -9.02 33.94
C LYS A 234 22.44 -8.99 35.47
N ILE A 235 22.74 -10.13 36.07
CA ILE A 235 22.96 -10.27 37.51
C ILE A 235 24.39 -10.75 37.74
N ASN A 236 25.12 -10.04 38.62
CA ASN A 236 26.42 -10.47 39.11
C ASN A 236 26.20 -11.37 40.32
N CYS A 237 26.58 -12.62 40.21
CA CYS A 237 26.52 -13.61 41.30
C CYS A 237 27.65 -13.37 42.30
N SER A 238 27.45 -13.80 43.55
CA SER A 238 28.43 -13.68 44.63
C SER A 238 29.73 -14.46 44.38
N ASN A 239 29.69 -15.46 43.48
CA ASN A 239 30.82 -16.25 43.03
C ASN A 239 31.61 -15.64 41.85
N GLY A 240 31.31 -14.41 41.48
CA GLY A 240 31.94 -13.68 40.35
C GLY A 240 31.36 -14.06 38.97
N GLN A 241 30.41 -14.97 38.89
CA GLN A 241 29.77 -15.35 37.63
C GLN A 241 28.72 -14.31 37.23
N ILE A 242 28.50 -14.15 35.95
CA ILE A 242 27.43 -13.34 35.36
C ILE A 242 26.31 -14.29 34.96
N ARG A 243 25.10 -13.96 35.39
CA ARG A 243 23.87 -14.64 34.97
C ARG A 243 22.93 -13.66 34.30
N TYR A 244 22.30 -14.06 33.21
CA TYR A 244 21.21 -13.34 32.60
C TYR A 244 19.89 -13.99 33.00
N VAL A 245 18.98 -13.18 33.54
CA VAL A 245 17.66 -13.63 33.99
C VAL A 245 16.62 -12.94 33.11
N GLU A 246 15.73 -13.74 32.55
CA GLU A 246 14.62 -13.25 31.77
C GLU A 246 13.71 -12.39 32.63
N THR A 247 13.21 -11.29 32.07
CA THR A 247 12.28 -10.38 32.74
C THR A 247 10.89 -10.53 32.12
N ASP A 248 9.87 -10.03 32.79
CA ASP A 248 8.51 -9.95 32.24
C ASP A 248 8.38 -8.86 31.15
N GLU A 249 9.42 -8.05 30.95
CA GLU A 249 9.49 -7.03 29.92
C GLU A 249 9.92 -7.64 28.59
N TYR A 250 9.38 -7.12 27.49
CA TYR A 250 9.76 -7.52 26.14
C TYR A 250 9.82 -6.33 25.21
N ILE A 251 10.59 -6.47 24.14
CA ILE A 251 10.58 -5.56 22.98
C ILE A 251 9.93 -6.26 21.81
N VAL A 252 9.24 -5.48 20.99
CA VAL A 252 8.73 -5.94 19.69
C VAL A 252 9.83 -5.72 18.67
N ILE A 253 10.20 -6.78 17.95
CA ILE A 253 11.28 -6.72 16.96
C ILE A 253 10.67 -7.04 15.59
N ASP A 254 10.95 -6.16 14.64
CA ASP A 254 10.75 -6.39 13.20
C ASP A 254 12.12 -6.68 12.57
N ASP A 255 12.56 -7.94 12.66
CA ASP A 255 13.82 -8.38 12.08
C ASP A 255 13.65 -9.40 10.96
N MET A 256 12.43 -9.83 10.67
CA MET A 256 12.16 -10.84 9.65
C MET A 256 12.21 -10.29 8.23
N LYS A 257 12.08 -8.99 8.06
CA LYS A 257 12.05 -8.32 6.75
C LYS A 257 10.99 -8.92 5.81
N LEU A 258 9.87 -9.32 6.40
CA LEU A 258 8.69 -9.80 5.70
C LEU A 258 7.58 -8.76 5.78
N GLY A 259 6.65 -8.81 4.85
CA GLY A 259 5.46 -7.99 4.86
C GLY A 259 4.24 -8.78 4.45
N PHE A 260 3.07 -8.26 4.77
CA PHE A 260 1.80 -8.74 4.26
C PHE A 260 1.18 -7.70 3.33
N TYR A 261 0.45 -8.19 2.34
CA TYR A 261 -0.41 -7.33 1.54
C TYR A 261 -1.81 -7.94 1.43
N ILE A 262 -2.82 -7.08 1.41
CA ILE A 262 -4.20 -7.44 1.10
C ILE A 262 -4.31 -7.58 -0.41
N LYS A 263 -4.86 -8.68 -0.89
CA LYS A 263 -4.96 -8.96 -2.33
C LYS A 263 -5.82 -7.93 -3.05
N SER A 264 -5.45 -7.61 -4.27
CA SER A 264 -6.16 -6.64 -5.12
C SER A 264 -7.59 -7.04 -5.48
N SER A 265 -7.96 -8.32 -5.33
CA SER A 265 -9.35 -8.78 -5.45
C SER A 265 -10.30 -8.04 -4.50
N GLU A 266 -9.82 -7.67 -3.31
CA GLU A 266 -10.64 -6.95 -2.32
C GLU A 266 -10.91 -5.51 -2.74
N ILE A 267 -9.99 -4.91 -3.53
CA ILE A 267 -10.21 -3.58 -4.12
C ILE A 267 -11.26 -3.60 -5.21
N ALA A 268 -11.32 -4.68 -6.01
CA ALA A 268 -12.39 -4.83 -6.99
C ALA A 268 -13.79 -4.86 -6.32
N GLY A 269 -13.87 -5.26 -5.04
CA GLY A 269 -15.07 -5.17 -4.22
C GLY A 269 -15.55 -3.73 -3.98
N PHE A 270 -14.64 -2.74 -3.98
CA PHE A 270 -15.00 -1.34 -3.88
C PHE A 270 -15.83 -0.83 -5.09
N ASP A 271 -15.65 -1.40 -6.28
CA ASP A 271 -16.43 -1.00 -7.45
C ASP A 271 -17.94 -1.16 -7.21
N ALA A 272 -18.36 -2.21 -6.50
CA ALA A 272 -19.74 -2.41 -6.12
C ALA A 272 -20.21 -1.38 -5.08
N GLN A 273 -19.40 -1.16 -4.05
CA GLN A 273 -19.67 -0.22 -2.97
C GLN A 273 -19.76 1.23 -3.48
N ILE A 274 -18.88 1.60 -4.43
CA ILE A 274 -18.85 2.93 -5.05
C ILE A 274 -20.09 3.16 -5.92
N LYS A 275 -20.54 2.12 -6.64
CA LYS A 275 -21.79 2.20 -7.41
C LYS A 275 -23.01 2.42 -6.52
N GLU A 276 -23.07 1.76 -5.37
CA GLU A 276 -24.16 1.96 -4.38
C GLU A 276 -24.15 3.37 -3.80
N LEU A 277 -22.97 3.99 -3.65
CA LEU A 277 -22.79 5.34 -3.14
C LEU A 277 -22.98 6.43 -4.20
N ASN A 278 -23.24 6.06 -5.46
CA ASN A 278 -23.37 6.99 -6.61
C ASN A 278 -22.14 7.92 -6.80
N LEU A 279 -20.95 7.41 -6.51
CA LEU A 279 -19.67 8.13 -6.66
C LEU A 279 -19.07 7.97 -8.06
#